data_b03d1521abf1e7af7dbd89ee07556e33
#
_entry.id   b03d1521abf1e7af7dbd89ee07556e33
#
_cell.length_a   1.000
_cell.length_b   1.000
_cell.length_c   1.000
_cell.angle_alpha   90.00
_cell.angle_beta   90.00
_cell.angle_gamma   90.00
#
_symmetry.space_group_name_H-M   'P 1'
#
loop_
_entity.id
_entity.type
_entity.pdbx_description
1 polymer ?
#
loop_
_entity_poly.entity_id
_entity_poly.type
_entity_poly.pdbx_seq_one_letter_code
_entity_poly.pdbx_strand_id
1 'polypeptide(L)' 'MEKPKINYSKLVQVSEGKPYRWYKRKNGTFVEASVCCDCDLVHIIQMTPTKRYLNVSVWREDAKTNELRKRRK' A
#
# COMPACT_ATOMS: atom_id res chain seq x y z
N MET A 1 0.58 13.66 -9.30
CA MET A 1 1.56 13.25 -8.27
C MET A 1 2.18 11.91 -8.67
N GLU A 2 3.49 11.82 -8.60
CA GLU A 2 4.18 10.59 -8.99
C GLU A 2 3.98 9.46 -7.98
N LYS A 3 3.92 8.23 -8.48
CA LYS A 3 3.85 7.05 -7.64
C LYS A 3 5.12 6.92 -6.80
N PRO A 4 5.02 6.81 -5.48
CA PRO A 4 6.20 6.69 -4.63
C PRO A 4 6.91 5.35 -4.81
N LYS A 5 8.21 5.33 -4.55
CA LYS A 5 8.99 4.10 -4.54
C LYS A 5 8.77 3.35 -3.23
N ILE A 6 8.57 2.05 -3.35
CA ILE A 6 8.21 1.18 -2.23
C ILE A 6 9.18 0.02 -2.12
N ASN A 7 9.50 -0.35 -0.88
CA ASN A 7 10.21 -1.60 -0.60
C ASN A 7 9.19 -2.73 -0.44
N TYR A 8 9.06 -3.56 -1.47
CA TYR A 8 8.05 -4.62 -1.50
C TYR A 8 8.32 -5.78 -0.53
N SER A 9 9.45 -5.79 0.16
CA SER A 9 9.69 -6.78 1.21
C SER A 9 8.73 -6.59 2.40
N LYS A 10 8.11 -5.43 2.50
CA LYS A 10 7.20 -5.07 3.59
C LYS A 10 5.76 -4.91 3.12
N LEU A 11 5.32 -5.77 2.22
CA LEU A 11 3.93 -5.76 1.77
C LEU A 11 2.99 -6.04 2.94
N VAL A 12 1.97 -5.20 3.06
CA VAL A 12 0.93 -5.36 4.08
C VAL A 12 -0.24 -6.09 3.44
N GLN A 13 -0.55 -7.29 3.94
CA GLN A 13 -1.73 -8.02 3.50
C GLN A 13 -2.94 -7.54 4.28
N VAL A 14 -3.91 -6.96 3.56
CA VAL A 14 -5.12 -6.44 4.18
C VAL A 14 -6.09 -7.58 4.40
N SER A 15 -6.52 -7.76 5.65
CA SER A 15 -7.52 -8.75 6.05
C SER A 15 -8.68 -8.06 6.74
N GLU A 16 -9.88 -8.55 6.49
CA GLU A 16 -11.08 -7.97 7.07
C GLU A 16 -11.01 -7.95 8.60
N GLY A 17 -11.26 -6.78 9.17
CA GLY A 17 -11.34 -6.60 10.61
C GLY A 17 -10.02 -6.63 11.37
N LYS A 18 -8.91 -6.87 10.71
CA LYS A 18 -7.62 -6.89 11.37
C LYS A 18 -6.92 -5.54 11.28
N PRO A 19 -6.46 -4.97 12.41
CA PRO A 19 -5.69 -3.73 12.37
C PRO A 19 -4.28 -3.99 11.86
N TYR A 20 -3.73 -3.00 11.17
CA TYR A 20 -2.34 -3.04 10.77
C TYR A 20 -1.73 -1.65 10.97
N ARG A 21 -0.41 -1.62 11.18
CA ARG A 21 0.30 -0.41 11.57
C ARG A 21 1.01 0.21 10.38
N TRP A 22 0.87 1.53 10.25
CA TRP A 22 1.57 2.32 9.26
C TRP A 22 2.64 3.15 9.96
N TYR A 23 3.85 3.15 9.41
CA TYR A 23 4.96 3.89 9.99
C TYR A 23 5.18 5.19 9.24
N LYS A 24 5.25 6.28 10.00
CA LYS A 24 5.46 7.60 9.42
C LYS A 24 6.88 7.73 8.87
N ARG A 25 7.02 8.24 7.66
CA ARG A 25 8.31 8.57 7.07
C ARG A 25 8.84 9.89 7.62
N LYS A 26 10.13 10.20 7.35
CA LYS A 26 10.77 11.43 7.84
C LYS A 26 10.06 12.70 7.38
N ASN A 27 9.46 12.69 6.18
CA ASN A 27 8.74 13.83 5.64
C ASN A 27 7.31 13.96 6.18
N GLY A 28 6.90 13.12 7.13
CA GLY A 28 5.58 13.20 7.74
C GLY A 28 4.49 12.43 7.01
N THR A 29 4.81 11.76 5.90
CA THR A 29 3.82 10.98 5.15
C THR A 29 3.86 9.50 5.55
N PHE A 30 2.76 8.81 5.26
CA PHE A 30 2.67 7.35 5.39
C PHE A 30 2.54 6.77 3.99
N VAL A 31 3.41 5.83 3.62
CA VAL A 31 3.35 5.18 2.31
C VAL A 31 3.50 3.68 2.51
N GLU A 32 2.55 2.91 1.99
CA GLU A 32 2.57 1.46 2.09
C GLU A 32 2.05 0.83 0.82
N ALA A 33 2.50 -0.37 0.55
CA ALA A 33 1.93 -1.23 -0.48
C ALA A 33 1.04 -2.24 0.20
N SER A 34 -0.25 -2.25 -0.16
CA SER A 34 -1.24 -3.17 0.40
C SER A 34 -1.58 -4.23 -0.63
N VAL A 35 -1.70 -5.48 -0.20
CA VAL A 35 -2.10 -6.59 -1.06
C VAL A 35 -3.43 -7.17 -0.57
N CYS A 36 -4.35 -7.37 -1.51
CA CYS A 36 -5.63 -8.01 -1.21
C CYS A 36 -5.41 -9.49 -0.88
N CYS A 37 -6.01 -9.98 0.22
CA CYS A 37 -5.84 -11.37 0.63
C CYS A 37 -6.50 -12.37 -0.32
N ASP A 38 -7.52 -11.95 -1.07
CA ASP A 38 -8.27 -12.84 -1.95
C ASP A 38 -7.76 -12.87 -3.39
N CYS A 39 -7.31 -11.73 -3.91
CA CYS A 39 -7.01 -11.60 -5.34
C CYS A 39 -5.59 -11.15 -5.64
N ASP A 40 -4.78 -10.92 -4.62
CA ASP A 40 -3.39 -10.42 -4.73
C ASP A 40 -3.25 -9.07 -5.43
N LEU A 41 -4.34 -8.31 -5.50
CA LEU A 41 -4.30 -6.97 -6.08
C LEU A 41 -3.46 -6.05 -5.20
N VAL A 42 -2.43 -5.45 -5.78
CA VAL A 42 -1.51 -4.58 -5.05
C VAL A 42 -1.81 -3.12 -5.36
N HIS A 43 -1.96 -2.34 -4.29
CA HIS A 43 -2.09 -0.89 -4.38
C HIS A 43 -0.99 -0.24 -3.56
N ILE A 44 -0.50 0.89 -4.06
CA ILE A 44 0.38 1.75 -3.28
C ILE A 44 -0.49 2.89 -2.75
N ILE A 45 -0.46 3.09 -1.44
CA ILE A 45 -1.29 4.10 -0.77
C ILE A 45 -0.39 5.07 -0.05
N GLN A 46 -0.59 6.36 -0.32
CA GLN A 46 0.13 7.43 0.38
C GLN A 46 -0.88 8.26 1.15
N MET A 47 -0.60 8.48 2.43
CA MET A 47 -1.44 9.30 3.29
C MET A 47 -0.61 10.45 3.86
N THR A 48 -1.14 11.67 3.74
CA THR A 48 -0.52 12.88 4.27
C THR A 48 -1.51 13.57 5.20
N PRO A 49 -1.29 13.49 6.53
CA PRO A 49 -2.21 14.12 7.47
C PRO A 49 -2.04 15.64 7.49
N THR A 50 -3.16 16.33 7.64
CA THR A 50 -3.21 17.78 7.88
C THR A 50 -3.92 18.03 9.20
N LYS A 51 -4.10 19.30 9.57
CA LYS A 51 -4.80 19.64 10.82
C LYS A 51 -6.27 19.23 10.81
N ARG A 52 -6.91 19.19 9.64
CA ARG A 52 -8.36 18.97 9.53
C ARG A 52 -8.74 17.70 8.78
N TYR A 53 -7.84 17.17 7.94
CA TYR A 53 -8.18 16.04 7.09
C TYR A 53 -6.94 15.24 6.74
N LEU A 54 -7.17 14.13 6.10
CA LEU A 54 -6.13 13.22 5.64
C LEU A 54 -6.19 13.15 4.11
N ASN A 55 -5.11 13.56 3.45
CA ASN A 55 -4.99 13.39 2.00
C ASN A 55 -4.57 11.96 1.70
N VAL A 56 -5.32 11.29 0.82
CA VAL A 56 -5.04 9.91 0.46
C VAL A 56 -4.90 9.83 -1.06
N SER A 57 -3.79 9.25 -1.52
CA SER A 57 -3.57 8.96 -2.93
C SER A 57 -3.33 7.48 -3.09
N VAL A 58 -3.93 6.87 -4.11
CA VAL A 58 -3.84 5.43 -4.34
C VAL A 58 -3.42 5.17 -5.78
N TRP A 59 -2.44 4.30 -5.97
CA TRP A 59 -1.99 3.86 -7.29
C TRP A 59 -2.10 2.35 -7.39
N ARG A 60 -2.50 1.86 -8.55
CA ARG A 60 -2.44 0.43 -8.84
C ARG A 60 -1.00 0.03 -9.11
N GLU A 61 -0.62 -1.16 -8.65
CA GLU A 61 0.69 -1.72 -8.97
C GLU A 61 0.50 -3.02 -9.72
N ASP A 62 0.27 -2.91 -11.03
CA ASP A 62 -0.09 -4.05 -11.87
C ASP A 62 1.05 -5.06 -12.02
N ALA A 63 2.29 -4.60 -12.13
CA ALA A 63 3.44 -5.49 -12.27
C ALA A 63 3.58 -6.40 -11.04
N LYS A 64 3.45 -5.84 -9.83
CA LYS A 64 3.54 -6.62 -8.60
C LYS A 64 2.34 -7.55 -8.43
N THR A 65 1.16 -7.08 -8.79
CA THR A 65 -0.07 -7.88 -8.79
C THR A 65 0.12 -9.12 -9.67
N ASN A 66 0.59 -8.93 -10.89
CA ASN A 66 0.80 -10.03 -11.83
C ASN A 66 1.86 -11.01 -11.32
N GLU A 67 2.92 -10.51 -10.72
CA GLU A 67 3.97 -11.34 -10.12
C GLU A 67 3.41 -12.25 -9.03
N LEU A 68 2.60 -11.70 -8.12
CA LEU A 68 2.01 -12.47 -7.04
C LEU A 68 1.02 -13.52 -7.56
N ARG A 69 0.22 -13.15 -8.55
CA ARG A 69 -0.75 -14.08 -9.16
C ARG A 69 -0.07 -15.25 -9.85
N LYS A 70 1.10 -15.02 -10.46
CA LYS A 70 1.89 -16.09 -11.07
C LYS A 70 2.41 -17.08 -10.04
N ARG A 71 2.82 -16.59 -8.87
CA ARG A 71 3.32 -17.43 -7.79
C ARG A 71 2.25 -18.32 -7.18
N ARG A 72 1.00 -17.93 -7.31
CA ARG A 72 -0.13 -18.66 -6.74
C ARG A 72 -0.46 -19.97 -7.48
N LYS A 73 -0.03 -20.10 -8.69
CA LYS A 73 -0.34 -21.28 -9.51
C LYS A 73 0.44 -22.51 -9.10
#